data_72770f647579913fb2cbc0ed6eeeebd9
#
_entry.id   72770f647579913fb2cbc0ed6eeeebd9
#
_cell.length_a   1.000
_cell.length_b   1.000
_cell.length_c   1.000
_cell.angle_alpha   90.00
_cell.angle_beta   90.00
_cell.angle_gamma   90.00
#
_symmetry.space_group_name_H-M   'P 1'
#
loop_
_entity.id
_entity.type
_entity.pdbx_description
1 polymer ?
#
loop_
_entity_poly.entity_id
_entity_poly.type
_entity_poly.pdbx_seq_one_letter_code
_entity_poly.pdbx_strand_id
1 'polypeptide(L)' 'MDEFVRIRSLVAEQLGVDEQDINLETTFDDLNADSLDVVELIMALEEEFDMEIPDEDAEKIKTVGDAVEYIKDQQ' A
#
# COMPACT_ATOMS: atom_id res chain seq x y z
N MET A 1 -10.06 -2.41 -13.39
CA MET A 1 -9.61 -3.36 -12.38
C MET A 1 -9.68 -2.72 -11.01
N ASP A 2 -10.06 -3.48 -10.01
CA ASP A 2 -10.25 -2.99 -8.65
C ASP A 2 -8.89 -2.57 -8.05
N GLU A 3 -8.80 -1.35 -7.58
CA GLU A 3 -7.57 -0.84 -6.96
C GLU A 3 -7.16 -1.66 -5.75
N PHE A 4 -8.12 -2.10 -4.95
CA PHE A 4 -7.82 -2.93 -3.79
C PHE A 4 -7.11 -4.22 -4.18
N VAL A 5 -7.59 -4.89 -5.22
CA VAL A 5 -6.98 -6.15 -5.69
C VAL A 5 -5.54 -5.92 -6.12
N ARG A 6 -5.31 -4.84 -6.87
CA ARG A 6 -3.97 -4.52 -7.35
C ARG A 6 -3.04 -4.16 -6.19
N ILE A 7 -3.53 -3.35 -5.25
CA ILE A 7 -2.73 -2.92 -4.10
C ILE A 7 -2.44 -4.11 -3.19
N ARG A 8 -3.43 -4.96 -2.94
CA ARG A 8 -3.23 -6.17 -2.12
C ARG A 8 -2.15 -7.06 -2.70
N SER A 9 -2.21 -7.27 -4.00
CA SER A 9 -1.22 -8.10 -4.69
C SER A 9 0.18 -7.51 -4.54
N LEU A 10 0.28 -6.20 -4.70
CA LEU A 10 1.56 -5.50 -4.58
C LEU A 10 2.12 -5.56 -3.16
N VAL A 11 1.24 -5.35 -2.17
CA VAL A 11 1.64 -5.44 -0.76
C VAL A 11 2.14 -6.84 -0.44
N ALA A 12 1.40 -7.85 -0.89
CA ALA A 12 1.79 -9.24 -0.63
C ALA A 12 3.16 -9.54 -1.21
N GLU A 13 3.41 -9.06 -2.42
CA GLU A 13 4.68 -9.28 -3.10
C GLU A 13 5.83 -8.56 -2.40
N GLN A 14 5.62 -7.29 -2.04
CA GLN A 14 6.66 -6.47 -1.43
C GLN A 14 7.02 -6.94 -0.02
N LEU A 15 6.03 -7.38 0.75
CA LEU A 15 6.25 -7.76 2.14
C LEU A 15 6.40 -9.27 2.33
N GLY A 16 6.21 -10.05 1.27
CA GLY A 16 6.34 -11.49 1.35
C GLY A 16 5.28 -12.17 2.20
N VAL A 17 4.05 -11.64 2.16
CA VAL A 17 2.92 -12.19 2.91
C VAL A 17 1.85 -12.69 1.94
N ASP A 18 0.94 -13.51 2.47
CA ASP A 18 -0.15 -14.08 1.68
C ASP A 18 -1.24 -13.03 1.47
N GLU A 19 -1.76 -12.93 0.26
CA GLU A 19 -2.85 -12.02 -0.06
C GLU A 19 -4.08 -12.26 0.81
N GLN A 20 -4.29 -13.50 1.23
CA GLN A 20 -5.43 -13.86 2.07
C GLN A 20 -5.37 -13.24 3.47
N ASP A 21 -4.18 -12.86 3.89
CA ASP A 21 -3.97 -12.22 5.19
C ASP A 21 -4.15 -10.71 5.13
N ILE A 22 -4.43 -10.17 3.95
CA ILE A 22 -4.52 -8.74 3.73
C ILE A 22 -5.96 -8.32 3.46
N ASN A 23 -6.46 -7.37 4.26
CA ASN A 23 -7.77 -6.76 4.03
C ASN A 23 -7.64 -5.24 4.20
N LEU A 24 -8.74 -4.52 4.05
CA LEU A 24 -8.71 -3.05 4.10
C LEU A 24 -8.30 -2.51 5.47
N GLU A 25 -8.56 -3.26 6.52
CA GLU A 25 -8.24 -2.84 7.89
C GLU A 25 -6.83 -3.23 8.32
N THR A 26 -6.15 -4.07 7.53
CA THR A 26 -4.81 -4.52 7.86
C THR A 26 -3.84 -3.35 7.87
N THR A 27 -3.10 -3.20 8.96
CA THR A 27 -2.05 -2.17 9.03
C THR A 27 -0.73 -2.77 8.54
N PHE A 28 0.16 -1.89 8.12
CA PHE A 28 1.49 -2.36 7.71
C PHE A 28 2.28 -2.88 8.91
N ASP A 29 2.02 -2.33 10.10
CA ASP A 29 2.61 -2.85 11.33
C ASP A 29 2.19 -4.29 11.60
N ASP A 30 0.93 -4.62 11.33
CA ASP A 30 0.42 -5.99 11.49
C ASP A 30 1.15 -6.97 10.56
N LEU A 31 1.66 -6.47 9.46
CA LEU A 31 2.40 -7.28 8.49
C LEU A 31 3.90 -7.26 8.74
N ASN A 32 4.32 -6.71 9.88
CA ASN A 32 5.73 -6.61 10.28
C ASN A 32 6.58 -5.78 9.33
N ALA A 33 5.97 -4.83 8.65
CA ALA A 33 6.68 -3.93 7.74
C ALA A 33 7.39 -2.84 8.57
N ASP A 34 8.69 -2.69 8.37
CA ASP A 34 9.41 -1.59 9.00
C ASP A 34 9.36 -0.35 8.10
N SER A 35 10.03 0.73 8.52
CA SER A 35 10.01 1.98 7.77
C SER A 35 10.52 1.83 6.34
N LEU A 36 11.56 1.04 6.16
CA LEU A 36 12.14 0.83 4.85
C LEU A 36 11.18 0.05 3.95
N ASP A 37 10.54 -0.97 4.50
CA ASP A 37 9.56 -1.74 3.75
C ASP A 37 8.40 -0.86 3.27
N VAL A 38 7.95 0.05 4.13
CA VAL A 38 6.86 0.97 3.78
C VAL A 38 7.31 1.93 2.68
N VAL A 39 8.53 2.45 2.76
CA VAL A 39 9.07 3.33 1.72
C VAL A 39 9.12 2.61 0.38
N GLU A 40 9.60 1.39 0.37
CA GLU A 40 9.68 0.60 -0.86
C GLU A 40 8.29 0.30 -1.41
N LEU A 41 7.33 0.02 -0.53
CA LEU A 41 5.95 -0.21 -0.94
C LEU A 41 5.35 1.03 -1.58
N ILE A 42 5.57 2.20 -0.98
CA ILE A 42 5.06 3.47 -1.52
C ILE A 42 5.65 3.71 -2.91
N MET A 43 6.94 3.47 -3.08
CA MET A 43 7.58 3.63 -4.39
C MET A 43 6.99 2.68 -5.42
N ALA A 44 6.70 1.45 -5.02
CA ALA A 44 6.07 0.47 -5.91
C ALA A 44 4.66 0.91 -6.32
N LEU A 45 3.92 1.49 -5.38
CA LEU A 45 2.58 2.02 -5.68
C LEU A 45 2.66 3.19 -6.66
N GLU A 46 3.64 4.05 -6.49
CA GLU A 46 3.85 5.18 -7.40
C GLU A 46 4.10 4.71 -8.83
N GLU A 47 4.89 3.67 -8.97
CA GLU A 47 5.18 3.11 -10.29
C GLU A 47 3.97 2.40 -10.89
N GLU A 48 3.27 1.63 -10.06
CA GLU A 48 2.14 0.82 -10.52
C GLU A 48 0.99 1.70 -11.02
N PHE A 49 0.75 2.82 -10.36
CA PHE A 49 -0.36 3.72 -10.67
C PHE A 49 0.07 5.00 -11.36
N ASP A 50 1.36 5.11 -11.68
CA ASP A 50 1.93 6.27 -12.40
C ASP A 50 1.56 7.59 -11.73
N MET A 51 1.87 7.70 -10.44
CA MET A 51 1.56 8.88 -9.64
C MET A 51 2.64 9.13 -8.60
N GLU A 52 2.61 10.31 -7.99
CA GLU A 52 3.52 10.63 -6.91
C GLU A 52 2.78 10.69 -5.59
N ILE A 53 3.39 10.15 -4.55
CA ILE A 53 2.85 10.20 -3.19
C ILE A 53 3.87 10.97 -2.34
N PRO A 54 3.56 12.23 -1.98
CA PRO A 54 4.49 13.00 -1.14
C PRO A 54 4.68 12.33 0.22
N ASP A 55 5.85 12.55 0.81
CA ASP A 55 6.18 11.95 2.10
C ASP A 55 5.15 12.25 3.18
N GLU A 56 4.62 13.46 3.22
CA GLU A 56 3.60 13.81 4.23
C GLU A 56 2.33 13.00 4.05
N ASP A 57 1.96 12.69 2.81
CA ASP A 57 0.79 11.86 2.54
C ASP A 57 1.09 10.39 2.84
N ALA A 58 2.30 9.94 2.53
CA ALA A 58 2.72 8.58 2.82
C ALA A 58 2.65 8.28 4.31
N GLU A 59 2.97 9.26 5.14
CA GLU A 59 2.91 9.11 6.60
C GLU A 59 1.50 8.85 7.10
N LYS A 60 0.50 9.28 6.36
CA LYS A 60 -0.91 9.09 6.72
C LYS A 60 -1.47 7.75 6.28
N ILE A 61 -0.74 7.06 5.40
CA ILE A 61 -1.15 5.75 4.89
C ILE A 61 -0.66 4.69 5.86
N LYS A 62 -1.53 4.24 6.74
CA LYS A 62 -1.19 3.25 7.77
C LYS A 62 -1.82 1.90 7.54
N THR A 63 -2.93 1.86 6.81
CA THR A 63 -3.61 0.62 6.48
C THR A 63 -3.66 0.45 4.97
N VAL A 64 -3.96 -0.78 4.56
CA VAL A 64 -4.16 -1.06 3.13
C VAL A 64 -5.33 -0.23 2.60
N GLY A 65 -6.39 -0.07 3.40
CA GLY A 65 -7.54 0.76 3.03
C GLY A 65 -7.17 2.21 2.81
N ASP A 66 -6.28 2.75 3.64
CA ASP A 66 -5.80 4.12 3.48
C ASP A 66 -5.10 4.29 2.12
N ALA A 67 -4.30 3.30 1.74
CA ALA A 67 -3.62 3.33 0.44
C ALA A 67 -4.62 3.27 -0.70
N VAL A 68 -5.63 2.42 -0.58
CA VAL A 68 -6.67 2.27 -1.61
C VAL A 68 -7.42 3.60 -1.78
N GLU A 69 -7.84 4.21 -0.68
CA GLU A 69 -8.57 5.47 -0.73
C GLU A 69 -7.74 6.59 -1.33
N TYR A 70 -6.46 6.66 -0.92
CA TYR A 70 -5.57 7.69 -1.43
C TYR A 70 -5.45 7.59 -2.95
N ILE A 71 -5.22 6.39 -3.45
CA ILE A 71 -5.04 6.17 -4.88
C ILE A 71 -6.32 6.46 -5.65
N LYS A 72 -7.46 6.04 -5.13
CA LYS A 72 -8.75 6.33 -5.77
C LYS A 72 -9.01 7.83 -5.86
N ASP A 73 -8.67 8.57 -4.82
CA ASP A 73 -8.89 10.02 -4.79
C ASP A 73 -8.00 10.76 -5.78
N GLN A 74 -6.84 10.20 -6.11
CA GLN A 74 -5.90 10.82 -7.03
C GLN A 74 -6.14 10.49 -8.50
N GLN A 75 -6.98 9.54 -8.77
CA GLN A 75 -7.29 9.12 -10.14
C GLN A 75 -8.42 9.90 -10.76
#